data_461e2c69cef8985afb8c1b0a9074cf6d
#
_entry.id   461e2c69cef8985afb8c1b0a9074cf6d
#
_cell.length_a   1.000
_cell.length_b   1.000
_cell.length_c   1.000
_cell.angle_alpha   90.00
_cell.angle_beta   90.00
_cell.angle_gamma   90.00
#
_symmetry.space_group_name_H-M   'P 1'
#
loop_
_entity.id
_entity.type
_entity.pdbx_description
1 polymer ?
#
loop_
_entity_poly.entity_id
_entity_poly.type
_entity_poly.pdbx_seq_one_letter_code
_entity_poly.pdbx_strand_id
1 'polypeptide(L)'
;MNQPLKIKLQKITEDANMPFKASSDAACYDVYAHSITSKEEGKVAVGLGFKTEIPKGYKGILVPRSNLTKHFWMMNNSFGIIDADYRGEWMAIFTQIPVPLGSHNGFTSFPYNVGDRVGQIFFEPVIPISFEVVPELEQSERGEGGFGSTGLK
;
A
#
# COMPACT_ATOMS: atom_id res chain seq x y z
N MET A 1 7.48 -21.33 -19.59
CA MET A 1 7.71 -20.23 -18.58
C MET A 1 6.85 -19.06 -19.01
N ASN A 2 5.96 -18.59 -18.13
CA ASN A 2 5.15 -17.39 -18.45
C ASN A 2 6.06 -16.19 -18.57
N GLN A 3 5.86 -15.38 -19.62
CA GLN A 3 6.59 -14.11 -19.74
C GLN A 3 6.24 -13.20 -18.55
N PRO A 4 7.23 -12.47 -17.99
CA PRO A 4 6.96 -11.57 -16.88
C PRO A 4 5.99 -10.45 -17.32
N LEU A 5 5.08 -10.06 -16.41
CA LEU A 5 4.19 -8.92 -16.62
C LEU A 5 5.04 -7.64 -16.79
N LYS A 6 4.89 -6.96 -17.92
CA LYS A 6 5.64 -5.74 -18.22
C LYS A 6 4.87 -4.52 -17.74
N ILE A 7 5.39 -3.81 -16.73
CA ILE A 7 4.87 -2.54 -16.24
C ILE A 7 5.74 -1.41 -16.82
N LYS A 8 5.12 -0.43 -17.51
CA LYS A 8 5.84 0.76 -17.89
C LYS A 8 5.92 1.70 -16.68
N LEU A 9 7.11 2.23 -16.41
CA LEU A 9 7.36 3.15 -15.32
C LEU A 9 8.05 4.40 -15.86
N GLN A 10 7.56 5.57 -15.46
CA GLN A 10 8.15 6.87 -15.71
C GLN A 10 8.67 7.43 -14.40
N LYS A 11 9.95 7.71 -14.31
CA LYS A 11 10.54 8.49 -13.22
C LYS A 11 10.08 9.95 -13.32
N ILE A 12 9.85 10.59 -12.17
CA ILE A 12 9.50 12.02 -12.11
C ILE A 12 10.75 12.87 -12.28
N THR A 13 11.87 12.43 -11.71
CA THR A 13 13.21 13.02 -11.88
C THR A 13 14.22 11.91 -12.14
N GLU A 14 15.37 12.23 -12.69
CA GLU A 14 16.40 11.24 -13.04
C GLU A 14 16.94 10.48 -11.82
N ASP A 15 17.04 11.14 -10.67
CA ASP A 15 17.53 10.59 -9.40
C ASP A 15 16.49 9.76 -8.65
N ALA A 16 15.22 9.70 -9.10
CA ALA A 16 14.22 8.84 -8.47
C ALA A 16 14.63 7.37 -8.52
N ASN A 17 14.51 6.68 -7.39
CA ASN A 17 14.84 5.27 -7.27
C ASN A 17 13.78 4.39 -7.97
N MET A 18 14.25 3.33 -8.62
CA MET A 18 13.36 2.30 -9.17
C MET A 18 12.92 1.33 -8.07
N PRO A 19 11.70 0.78 -8.15
CA PRO A 19 11.31 -0.34 -7.29
C PRO A 19 12.31 -1.49 -7.38
N PHE A 20 12.72 -2.02 -6.23
CA PHE A 20 13.79 -3.01 -6.13
C PHE A 20 13.32 -4.28 -5.42
N LYS A 21 13.63 -5.42 -6.00
CA LYS A 21 13.36 -6.74 -5.42
C LYS A 21 14.56 -7.18 -4.58
N ALA A 22 14.39 -7.33 -3.27
CA ALA A 22 15.50 -7.59 -2.35
C ALA A 22 16.12 -8.99 -2.52
N SER A 23 15.35 -9.97 -3.02
CA SER A 23 15.83 -11.32 -3.36
C SER A 23 15.01 -11.88 -4.53
N SER A 24 15.48 -12.94 -5.18
CA SER A 24 14.76 -13.62 -6.29
C SER A 24 13.34 -14.01 -5.89
N ASP A 25 13.16 -14.48 -4.66
CA ASP A 25 11.90 -15.02 -4.16
C ASP A 25 11.08 -14.03 -3.34
N ALA A 26 11.52 -12.77 -3.22
CA ALA A 26 10.71 -11.74 -2.56
C ALA A 26 9.37 -11.59 -3.28
N ALA A 27 8.27 -11.51 -2.51
CA ALA A 27 6.92 -11.36 -3.06
C ALA A 27 6.65 -9.96 -3.63
N CYS A 28 7.34 -8.93 -3.09
CA CYS A 28 7.13 -7.53 -3.39
C CYS A 28 8.42 -6.84 -3.83
N TYR A 29 8.25 -5.65 -4.40
CA TYR A 29 9.33 -4.72 -4.70
C TYR A 29 9.34 -3.61 -3.65
N ASP A 30 10.48 -3.35 -3.01
CA ASP A 30 10.66 -2.20 -2.14
C ASP A 30 10.60 -0.89 -2.95
N VAL A 31 9.96 0.13 -2.39
CA VAL A 31 9.90 1.49 -2.94
C VAL A 31 10.47 2.49 -1.95
N TYR A 32 10.99 3.59 -2.49
CA TYR A 32 11.81 4.55 -1.75
C TYR A 32 11.10 5.89 -1.61
N ALA A 33 11.35 6.58 -0.49
CA ALA A 33 10.96 7.97 -0.34
C ALA A 33 11.76 8.83 -1.31
N HIS A 34 11.09 9.47 -2.27
CA HIS A 34 11.69 10.46 -3.16
C HIS A 34 11.48 11.87 -2.62
N SER A 35 10.31 12.13 -2.08
CA SER A 35 9.98 13.38 -1.40
C SER A 35 9.17 13.12 -0.13
N ILE A 36 9.33 13.99 0.86
CA ILE A 36 8.60 13.92 2.13
C ILE A 36 8.01 15.29 2.41
N THR A 37 6.67 15.36 2.56
CA THR A 37 5.95 16.60 2.80
C THR A 37 5.02 16.42 3.98
N SER A 38 5.15 17.29 5.00
CA SER A 38 4.17 17.38 6.07
C SER A 38 2.88 18.01 5.52
N LYS A 39 1.75 17.37 5.71
CA LYS A 39 0.42 17.85 5.26
C LYS A 39 -0.31 18.61 6.37
N GLU A 40 -0.30 18.01 7.55
CA GLU A 40 -0.94 18.48 8.77
C GLU A 40 -0.13 17.94 9.95
N GLU A 41 -0.42 18.41 11.16
CA GLU A 41 0.19 17.84 12.36
C GLU A 41 -0.06 16.33 12.44
N GLY A 42 1.00 15.57 12.58
CA GLY A 42 0.94 14.10 12.63
C GLY A 42 0.66 13.40 11.29
N LYS A 43 0.59 14.12 10.15
CA LYS A 43 0.44 13.51 8.81
C LYS A 43 1.58 13.85 7.88
N VAL A 44 2.08 12.83 7.19
CA VAL A 44 3.19 12.94 6.23
C VAL A 44 2.81 12.25 4.92
N ALA A 45 3.01 12.96 3.81
CA ALA A 45 2.91 12.41 2.47
C ALA A 45 4.31 12.14 1.91
N VAL A 46 4.53 10.95 1.41
CA VAL A 46 5.79 10.52 0.81
C VAL A 46 5.55 10.24 -0.67
N GLY A 47 6.16 11.03 -1.54
CA GLY A 47 6.20 10.77 -2.97
C GLY A 47 7.23 9.68 -3.27
N LEU A 48 6.88 8.74 -4.15
CA LEU A 48 7.76 7.62 -4.50
C LEU A 48 8.62 7.89 -5.74
N GLY A 49 8.44 9.06 -6.38
CA GLY A 49 9.27 9.53 -7.48
C GLY A 49 8.96 8.88 -8.84
N PHE A 50 7.87 8.15 -8.97
CA PHE A 50 7.50 7.50 -10.23
C PHE A 50 5.99 7.43 -10.46
N LYS A 51 5.65 7.24 -11.73
CA LYS A 51 4.31 6.95 -12.26
C LYS A 51 4.34 5.65 -13.02
N THR A 52 3.19 5.00 -13.20
CA THR A 52 3.11 3.76 -13.96
C THR A 52 2.00 3.75 -15.00
N GLU A 53 2.21 2.94 -16.05
CA GLU A 53 1.17 2.46 -16.93
C GLU A 53 1.05 0.96 -16.72
N ILE A 54 0.00 0.57 -16.00
CA ILE A 54 -0.29 -0.83 -15.70
C ILE A 54 -1.13 -1.39 -16.86
N PRO A 55 -0.84 -2.60 -17.37
CA PRO A 55 -1.67 -3.23 -18.40
C PRO A 55 -3.12 -3.42 -17.93
N LYS A 56 -4.08 -3.27 -18.86
CA LYS A 56 -5.49 -3.56 -18.59
C LYS A 56 -5.65 -4.97 -18.02
N GLY A 57 -6.55 -5.12 -17.04
CA GLY A 57 -6.79 -6.37 -16.35
C GLY A 57 -5.82 -6.64 -15.19
N TYR A 58 -4.97 -5.65 -14.84
CA TYR A 58 -4.12 -5.68 -13.66
C TYR A 58 -4.29 -4.42 -12.82
N LYS A 59 -3.94 -4.51 -11.56
CA LYS A 59 -3.86 -3.40 -10.60
C LYS A 59 -2.51 -3.42 -9.90
N GLY A 60 -2.06 -2.27 -9.44
CA GLY A 60 -0.93 -2.15 -8.53
C GLY A 60 -1.42 -2.08 -7.08
N ILE A 61 -0.60 -2.56 -6.17
CA ILE A 61 -0.89 -2.53 -4.73
C ILE A 61 0.32 -1.98 -4.00
N LEU A 62 0.08 -0.96 -3.16
CA LEU A 62 1.06 -0.38 -2.25
C LEU A 62 0.75 -0.82 -0.82
N VAL A 63 1.74 -1.32 -0.12
CA VAL A 63 1.65 -1.78 1.28
C VAL A 63 2.82 -1.26 2.11
N PRO A 64 2.68 -1.16 3.45
CA PRO A 64 3.80 -0.82 4.31
C PRO A 64 4.81 -1.98 4.37
N ARG A 65 6.04 -1.64 4.77
CA ARG A 65 7.05 -2.64 5.14
C ARG A 65 6.86 -3.05 6.59
N SER A 66 7.25 -4.28 6.92
CA SER A 66 7.21 -4.81 8.29
C SER A 66 8.00 -3.95 9.29
N ASN A 67 9.04 -3.24 8.85
CA ASN A 67 9.80 -2.32 9.70
C ASN A 67 8.95 -1.21 10.32
N LEU A 68 7.84 -0.81 9.68
CA LEU A 68 6.94 0.22 10.21
C LEU A 68 6.34 -0.18 11.57
N THR A 69 6.20 -1.47 11.87
CA THR A 69 5.69 -1.99 13.14
C THR A 69 6.54 -1.59 14.36
N LYS A 70 7.77 -1.14 14.15
CA LYS A 70 8.67 -0.65 15.21
C LYS A 70 8.43 0.82 15.58
N HIS A 71 7.51 1.49 14.90
CA HIS A 71 7.28 2.92 15.01
C HIS A 71 5.81 3.21 15.32
N PHE A 72 5.55 4.34 15.98
CA PHE A 72 4.17 4.81 16.23
C PHE A 72 3.61 5.57 15.02
N TRP A 73 3.69 4.94 13.86
CA TRP A 73 3.19 5.45 12.60
C TRP A 73 2.44 4.36 11.84
N MET A 74 1.43 4.75 11.11
CA MET A 74 0.70 3.85 10.22
C MET A 74 0.62 4.44 8.81
N MET A 75 0.63 3.57 7.80
CA MET A 75 0.35 3.98 6.42
C MET A 75 -1.16 3.98 6.21
N ASN A 76 -1.75 5.16 6.00
CA ASN A 76 -3.21 5.31 5.88
C ASN A 76 -3.79 4.67 4.63
N ASN A 77 -3.08 4.80 3.51
CA ASN A 77 -3.46 4.18 2.25
C ASN A 77 -2.86 2.76 2.10
N SER A 78 -2.93 1.98 3.12
CA SER A 78 -2.61 0.56 3.13
C SER A 78 -3.93 -0.21 3.29
N PHE A 79 -4.30 -0.89 2.35
CA PHE A 79 -3.96 -1.33 1.02
C PHE A 79 -4.13 -0.23 -0.06
N GLY A 80 -3.07 0.35 -0.56
CA GLY A 80 -3.18 1.35 -1.64
C GLY A 80 -3.44 0.67 -2.99
N ILE A 81 -4.66 0.75 -3.49
CA ILE A 81 -5.02 0.22 -4.82
C ILE A 81 -4.70 1.27 -5.88
N ILE A 82 -3.96 0.86 -6.90
CA ILE A 82 -3.58 1.69 -8.04
C ILE A 82 -4.20 1.12 -9.30
N ASP A 83 -5.07 1.90 -9.90
CA ASP A 83 -5.79 1.54 -11.11
C ASP A 83 -4.87 1.51 -12.35
N ALA A 84 -5.23 0.70 -13.34
CA ALA A 84 -4.45 0.55 -14.56
C ALA A 84 -4.32 1.86 -15.35
N ASP A 85 -5.29 2.75 -15.24
CA ASP A 85 -5.35 4.06 -15.91
C ASP A 85 -4.88 5.24 -15.05
N TYR A 86 -4.47 5.01 -13.79
CA TYR A 86 -3.88 6.06 -12.97
C TYR A 86 -2.50 6.47 -13.52
N ARG A 87 -2.31 7.80 -13.69
CA ARG A 87 -1.08 8.39 -14.24
C ARG A 87 -0.44 9.41 -13.30
N GLY A 88 -0.92 9.48 -12.05
CA GLY A 88 -0.30 10.30 -11.00
C GLY A 88 0.93 9.63 -10.40
N GLU A 89 1.67 10.40 -9.60
CA GLU A 89 2.74 9.87 -8.76
C GLU A 89 2.17 8.92 -7.72
N TRP A 90 2.86 7.81 -7.48
CA TRP A 90 2.53 6.93 -6.37
C TRP A 90 2.93 7.59 -5.05
N MET A 91 2.00 7.62 -4.10
CA MET A 91 2.16 8.29 -2.81
C MET A 91 1.89 7.33 -1.67
N ALA A 92 2.74 7.34 -0.65
CA ALA A 92 2.48 6.71 0.64
C ALA A 92 2.09 7.78 1.67
N ILE A 93 0.94 7.63 2.31
CA ILE A 93 0.43 8.59 3.30
C ILE A 93 0.54 7.96 4.69
N PHE A 94 1.21 8.65 5.58
CA PHE A 94 1.42 8.19 6.95
C PHE A 94 0.72 9.11 7.95
N THR A 95 0.20 8.50 9.03
CA THR A 95 -0.32 9.22 10.20
C THR A 95 0.36 8.68 11.44
N GLN A 96 0.68 9.58 12.35
CA GLN A 96 1.19 9.23 13.65
C GLN A 96 0.11 8.57 14.51
N ILE A 97 0.46 7.46 15.15
CA ILE A 97 -0.39 6.82 16.16
C ILE A 97 -0.12 7.51 17.50
N PRO A 98 -1.15 7.88 18.28
CA PRO A 98 -0.95 8.45 19.61
C PRO A 98 -0.07 7.56 20.49
N VAL A 99 0.93 8.16 21.12
CA VAL A 99 1.81 7.47 22.04
C VAL A 99 1.26 7.59 23.45
N PRO A 100 1.26 6.52 24.29
CA PRO A 100 0.80 6.60 25.68
C PRO A 100 1.52 7.70 26.47
N LEU A 101 0.78 8.43 27.31
CA LEU A 101 1.33 9.46 28.20
C LEU A 101 2.44 8.85 29.06
N GLY A 102 3.61 9.51 29.05
CA GLY A 102 4.80 9.08 29.81
C GLY A 102 5.92 8.50 28.97
N SER A 103 5.68 8.20 27.69
CA SER A 103 6.73 7.86 26.74
C SER A 103 6.82 8.97 25.68
N HIS A 104 7.92 9.74 25.69
CA HIS A 104 8.27 10.72 24.63
C HIS A 104 7.25 11.85 24.34
N ASN A 105 6.90 12.69 25.30
CA ASN A 105 6.09 13.91 25.06
C ASN A 105 4.89 13.78 24.09
N GLY A 106 4.37 12.57 23.87
CA GLY A 106 3.21 12.30 23.00
C GLY A 106 3.49 12.27 21.49
N PHE A 107 4.69 12.61 21.06
CA PHE A 107 5.06 12.65 19.63
C PHE A 107 6.35 11.89 19.35
N THR A 108 6.39 11.20 18.21
CA THR A 108 7.61 10.58 17.66
C THR A 108 7.90 11.21 16.31
N SER A 109 9.17 11.45 16.00
CA SER A 109 9.56 11.91 14.66
C SER A 109 9.15 10.89 13.58
N PHE A 110 8.89 11.36 12.37
CA PHE A 110 8.66 10.48 11.23
C PHE A 110 9.90 9.62 10.99
N PRO A 111 9.76 8.27 10.84
CA PRO A 111 10.90 7.35 10.93
C PRO A 111 11.74 7.24 9.65
N TYR A 112 11.35 7.91 8.55
CA TYR A 112 12.02 7.78 7.26
C TYR A 112 12.57 9.11 6.78
N ASN A 113 13.68 9.03 6.04
CA ASN A 113 14.29 10.12 5.29
C ASN A 113 14.14 9.87 3.78
N VAL A 114 14.38 10.90 2.97
CA VAL A 114 14.50 10.74 1.52
C VAL A 114 15.60 9.71 1.22
N GLY A 115 15.30 8.77 0.33
CA GLY A 115 16.16 7.63 -0.01
C GLY A 115 15.89 6.36 0.80
N ASP A 116 15.14 6.43 1.91
CA ASP A 116 14.78 5.25 2.68
C ASP A 116 13.69 4.42 1.98
N ARG A 117 13.70 3.10 2.22
CA ARG A 117 12.64 2.20 1.77
C ARG A 117 11.42 2.34 2.68
N VAL A 118 10.32 2.87 2.14
CA VAL A 118 9.12 3.28 2.91
C VAL A 118 7.92 2.39 2.71
N GLY A 119 7.90 1.61 1.65
CA GLY A 119 6.78 0.76 1.29
C GLY A 119 7.21 -0.38 0.40
N GLN A 120 6.24 -1.19 0.00
CA GLN A 120 6.41 -2.27 -0.95
C GLN A 120 5.26 -2.25 -1.95
N ILE A 121 5.54 -2.67 -3.18
CA ILE A 121 4.53 -2.77 -4.24
C ILE A 121 4.53 -4.17 -4.86
N PHE A 122 3.37 -4.58 -5.32
CA PHE A 122 3.17 -5.76 -6.17
C PHE A 122 1.99 -5.55 -7.10
N PHE A 123 1.80 -6.47 -8.05
CA PHE A 123 0.75 -6.36 -9.06
C PHE A 123 -0.07 -7.65 -9.10
N GLU A 124 -1.38 -7.50 -9.28
CA GLU A 124 -2.32 -8.62 -9.35
C GLU A 124 -3.29 -8.47 -10.52
N PRO A 125 -3.80 -9.57 -11.06
CA PRO A 125 -4.89 -9.52 -12.02
C PRO A 125 -6.19 -9.01 -11.35
N VAL A 126 -6.99 -8.30 -12.13
CA VAL A 126 -8.36 -7.92 -11.77
C VAL A 126 -9.31 -8.90 -12.42
N ILE A 127 -10.05 -9.64 -11.61
CA ILE A 127 -11.06 -10.59 -12.09
C ILE A 127 -12.27 -9.78 -12.56
N PRO A 128 -12.68 -9.89 -13.85
CA PRO A 128 -13.92 -9.29 -14.30
C PRO A 128 -15.11 -9.91 -13.56
N ILE A 129 -15.97 -9.05 -13.01
CA ILE A 129 -17.19 -9.45 -12.32
C ILE A 129 -18.39 -8.70 -12.90
N SER A 130 -19.56 -9.29 -12.78
CA SER A 130 -20.85 -8.62 -12.98
C SER A 130 -21.72 -8.88 -11.76
N PHE A 131 -22.55 -7.90 -11.41
CA PHE A 131 -23.53 -8.06 -10.35
C PHE A 131 -24.88 -8.41 -10.98
N GLU A 132 -25.52 -9.45 -10.45
CA GLU A 132 -26.90 -9.81 -10.75
C GLU A 132 -27.74 -9.50 -9.51
N VAL A 133 -28.79 -8.68 -9.69
CA VAL A 133 -29.73 -8.37 -8.60
C VAL A 133 -30.79 -9.47 -8.56
N VAL A 134 -30.82 -10.18 -7.45
CA VAL A 134 -31.78 -11.23 -7.18
C VAL A 134 -32.66 -10.84 -5.99
N PRO A 135 -33.93 -11.27 -5.92
CA PRO A 135 -34.82 -10.94 -4.81
C PRO A 135 -34.41 -11.59 -3.49
N GLU A 136 -33.74 -12.74 -3.55
CA GLU A 136 -33.30 -13.51 -2.38
C GLU A 136 -32.06 -14.33 -2.75
N LEU A 137 -31.11 -14.47 -1.81
CA LEU A 137 -29.95 -15.33 -1.95
C LEU A 137 -30.28 -16.74 -1.45
N GLU A 138 -29.61 -17.73 -2.04
CA GLU A 138 -29.68 -19.11 -1.54
C GLU A 138 -29.15 -19.19 -0.09
N GLN A 139 -29.82 -20.04 0.71
CA GLN A 139 -29.37 -20.27 2.08
C GLN A 139 -28.03 -20.98 2.11
N SER A 140 -27.20 -20.62 3.11
CA SER A 140 -25.92 -21.27 3.36
C SER A 140 -25.85 -21.76 4.80
N GLU A 141 -24.95 -22.71 5.09
CA GLU A 141 -24.74 -23.23 6.44
C GLU A 141 -24.40 -22.12 7.45
N ARG A 142 -23.65 -21.10 7.04
CA ARG A 142 -23.29 -19.96 7.88
C ARG A 142 -24.41 -18.93 8.02
N GLY A 143 -25.29 -18.80 7.03
CA GLY A 143 -26.34 -17.78 6.97
C GLY A 143 -25.78 -16.37 7.18
N GLU A 144 -26.40 -15.59 8.06
CA GLU A 144 -26.01 -14.22 8.42
C GLU A 144 -24.94 -14.15 9.53
N GLY A 145 -24.43 -15.28 10.00
CA GLY A 145 -23.45 -15.35 11.09
C GLY A 145 -22.14 -14.59 10.77
N GLY A 146 -21.82 -13.59 11.60
CA GLY A 146 -20.62 -12.76 11.50
C GLY A 146 -20.12 -12.33 12.88
N PHE A 147 -19.06 -11.49 12.93
CA PHE A 147 -18.53 -10.84 14.14
C PHE A 147 -18.29 -11.78 15.34
N GLY A 148 -17.81 -13.00 15.07
CA GLY A 148 -17.50 -13.99 16.13
C GLY A 148 -18.69 -14.85 16.50
N SER A 149 -19.75 -14.98 15.68
CA SER A 149 -20.91 -15.85 15.92
C SER A 149 -20.55 -17.32 16.14
N THR A 150 -19.36 -17.77 15.73
CA THR A 150 -18.82 -19.13 15.95
C THR A 150 -18.05 -19.28 17.27
N GLY A 151 -17.96 -18.22 18.10
CA GLY A 151 -17.19 -18.21 19.35
C GLY A 151 -15.68 -18.05 19.15
N LEU A 152 -14.94 -18.10 20.28
CA LEU A 152 -13.48 -17.99 20.31
C LEU A 152 -12.78 -19.37 20.36
N LYS A 153 -13.52 -20.47 20.36
CA LYS A 153 -13.01 -21.85 20.41
C LYS A 153 -13.86 -22.72 19.48
#